data_b334c464f9fc58e8d9adce27a302e56e
#
_entry.id   b334c464f9fc58e8d9adce27a302e56e
#
_cell.length_a   1.000
_cell.length_b   1.000
_cell.length_c   1.000
_cell.angle_alpha   90.00
_cell.angle_beta   90.00
_cell.angle_gamma   90.00
#
_symmetry.space_group_name_H-M   'P 1'
#
loop_
_entity.id
_entity.type
_entity.pdbx_description
1 polymer ?
#
loop_
_entity_poly.entity_id
_entity_poly.type
_entity_poly.pdbx_seq_one_letter_code
_entity_poly.pdbx_strand_id
1 'polypeptide(L)'
;MNSEAMREADNYHIGVAGATGPRAILRRAPMSPDLFSATILLVLVLDPFGNLPLVVAALAGVPVERRPRVVLRECLFAFVILMAFMAGGRTFMQWLQLSDVSLSIAGGIILFLIALRMVFPHKDGVFGDVRGGEPFLVPLAVPSIAGPSALATVMLMASRDPAHLGTWTLALTIAMAVTTAVLLAAPRLQAALGERAVNAFERLMGLVLTALAVEMLLNGVRTFVAQLAR
;
A
#
# COMPACT_ATOMS: atom_id res chain seq x y z
N MET A 1 51.35 -22.85 -61.85
CA MET A 1 51.34 -21.63 -61.04
C MET A 1 49.96 -21.53 -60.41
N ASN A 2 49.63 -21.74 -59.21
CA ASN A 2 50.25 -22.34 -58.01
C ASN A 2 49.13 -23.00 -57.24
N SER A 3 49.10 -24.33 -57.20
CA SER A 3 48.11 -25.08 -56.38
C SER A 3 48.45 -25.14 -54.92
N GLU A 4 49.56 -24.54 -54.51
CA GLU A 4 50.01 -24.53 -53.10
C GLU A 4 49.45 -23.35 -52.28
N ALA A 5 49.12 -22.22 -52.94
CA ALA A 5 48.59 -21.07 -52.25
C ALA A 5 47.10 -21.23 -51.78
N MET A 6 46.40 -22.25 -52.32
CA MET A 6 45.01 -22.54 -51.94
C MET A 6 44.87 -23.54 -50.80
N ARG A 7 45.94 -24.18 -50.36
CA ARG A 7 45.94 -25.11 -49.24
C ARG A 7 46.34 -24.52 -47.90
N GLU A 8 46.90 -23.33 -47.90
CA GLU A 8 47.33 -22.62 -46.69
C GLU A 8 46.25 -21.72 -46.08
N ALA A 9 45.18 -21.47 -46.81
CA ALA A 9 44.03 -20.67 -46.30
C ALA A 9 43.01 -21.47 -45.46
N ASP A 10 43.10 -22.81 -45.43
CA ASP A 10 42.08 -23.65 -44.77
C ASP A 10 42.45 -24.08 -43.37
N ASN A 11 43.56 -23.62 -42.82
CA ASN A 11 44.03 -24.02 -41.49
C ASN A 11 43.94 -22.94 -40.40
N TYR A 12 43.21 -21.82 -40.64
CA TYR A 12 42.91 -20.84 -39.59
C TYR A 12 41.46 -20.97 -39.11
N HIS A 13 40.96 -22.16 -38.90
CA HIS A 13 39.87 -22.34 -37.97
C HIS A 13 40.42 -22.25 -36.53
N ILE A 14 40.78 -21.02 -36.17
CA ILE A 14 40.96 -20.64 -34.78
C ILE A 14 39.58 -20.81 -34.12
N GLY A 15 39.48 -21.80 -33.23
CA GLY A 15 38.34 -22.00 -32.41
C GLY A 15 37.95 -20.74 -31.71
N VAL A 16 36.90 -20.10 -32.16
CA VAL A 16 36.18 -19.08 -31.41
C VAL A 16 35.53 -19.85 -30.24
N ALA A 17 36.31 -20.04 -29.18
CA ALA A 17 35.80 -20.43 -27.89
C ALA A 17 34.65 -19.50 -27.56
N GLY A 18 33.49 -20.07 -27.35
CA GLY A 18 32.25 -19.36 -27.14
C GLY A 18 32.42 -18.20 -26.15
N ALA A 19 32.32 -17.00 -26.66
CA ALA A 19 32.14 -15.82 -25.85
C ALA A 19 30.81 -16.00 -25.12
N THR A 20 30.88 -16.54 -23.90
CA THR A 20 29.85 -16.41 -22.88
C THR A 20 29.73 -14.93 -22.60
N GLY A 21 28.94 -14.26 -23.41
CA GLY A 21 28.67 -12.83 -23.27
C GLY A 21 28.07 -12.55 -21.87
N PRO A 22 28.31 -11.35 -21.32
CA PRO A 22 27.80 -10.94 -20.01
C PRO A 22 26.27 -10.93 -19.89
N ARG A 23 25.54 -11.35 -20.91
CA ARG A 23 24.05 -11.54 -20.89
C ARG A 23 23.58 -12.75 -20.09
N ALA A 24 24.47 -13.71 -19.76
CA ALA A 24 24.10 -14.88 -18.94
C ALA A 24 23.98 -14.56 -17.43
N ILE A 25 24.52 -13.44 -16.97
CA ILE A 25 24.59 -13.08 -15.54
C ILE A 25 23.29 -12.39 -15.05
N LEU A 26 22.40 -11.99 -15.96
CA LEU A 26 21.09 -11.40 -15.63
C LEU A 26 19.93 -12.42 -15.65
N ARG A 27 20.21 -13.69 -15.55
CA ARG A 27 19.21 -14.64 -15.10
C ARG A 27 18.96 -14.33 -13.63
N ARG A 28 18.04 -13.37 -13.39
CA ARG A 28 17.49 -13.15 -12.06
C ARG A 28 17.12 -14.52 -11.53
N ALA A 29 17.87 -15.00 -10.54
CA ALA A 29 17.43 -16.16 -9.76
C ALA A 29 15.97 -15.90 -9.41
N PRO A 30 15.06 -16.88 -9.55
CA PRO A 30 13.71 -16.72 -9.04
C PRO A 30 13.90 -16.35 -7.57
N MET A 31 13.63 -15.09 -7.23
CA MET A 31 13.61 -14.68 -5.84
C MET A 31 12.51 -15.53 -5.22
N SER A 32 12.92 -16.59 -4.50
CA SER A 32 11.98 -17.28 -3.63
C SER A 32 11.26 -16.19 -2.83
N PRO A 33 9.92 -16.15 -2.82
CA PRO A 33 9.20 -15.12 -2.12
C PRO A 33 9.60 -15.18 -0.66
N ASP A 34 10.45 -14.23 -0.25
CA ASP A 34 10.89 -14.14 1.12
C ASP A 34 9.72 -13.57 1.93
N LEU A 35 9.10 -14.43 2.73
CA LEU A 35 8.00 -14.08 3.62
C LEU A 35 8.35 -12.84 4.47
N PHE A 36 9.61 -12.73 4.91
CA PHE A 36 10.05 -11.62 5.72
C PHE A 36 10.04 -10.30 4.95
N SER A 37 10.61 -10.27 3.74
CA SER A 37 10.62 -9.09 2.87
C SER A 37 9.21 -8.67 2.46
N ALA A 38 8.34 -9.64 2.15
CA ALA A 38 6.94 -9.38 1.84
C ALA A 38 6.18 -8.79 3.03
N THR A 39 6.41 -9.31 4.22
CA THR A 39 5.79 -8.80 5.45
C THR A 39 6.24 -7.38 5.74
N ILE A 40 7.55 -7.10 5.66
CA ILE A 40 8.07 -5.74 5.84
C ILE A 40 7.47 -4.77 4.83
N LEU A 41 7.44 -5.15 3.54
CA LEU A 41 6.84 -4.33 2.50
C LEU A 41 5.37 -4.00 2.83
N LEU A 42 4.59 -5.00 3.22
CA LEU A 42 3.18 -4.79 3.57
C LEU A 42 3.02 -3.94 4.82
N VAL A 43 3.83 -4.11 5.87
CA VAL A 43 3.80 -3.25 7.06
C VAL A 43 4.12 -1.79 6.69
N LEU A 44 5.11 -1.56 5.83
CA LEU A 44 5.45 -0.22 5.35
C LEU A 44 4.33 0.41 4.51
N VAL A 45 3.69 -0.38 3.66
CA VAL A 45 2.58 0.10 2.80
C VAL A 45 1.31 0.36 3.61
N LEU A 46 1.02 -0.45 4.62
CA LEU A 46 -0.10 -0.27 5.55
C LEU A 46 0.11 0.92 6.50
N ASP A 47 1.36 1.33 6.68
CA ASP A 47 1.80 2.49 7.47
C ASP A 47 1.05 2.64 8.81
N PRO A 48 1.21 1.69 9.75
CA PRO A 48 0.49 1.73 11.01
C PRO A 48 0.81 2.97 11.86
N PHE A 49 2.01 3.53 11.72
CA PHE A 49 2.42 4.72 12.48
C PHE A 49 1.81 6.01 11.91
N GLY A 50 1.77 6.14 10.58
CA GLY A 50 1.11 7.25 9.90
C GLY A 50 -0.41 7.25 10.12
N ASN A 51 -1.00 6.07 10.34
CA ASN A 51 -2.42 5.93 10.65
C ASN A 51 -2.79 6.21 12.12
N LEU A 52 -1.81 6.22 13.06
CA LEU A 52 -2.09 6.46 14.49
C LEU A 52 -2.90 7.74 14.75
N PRO A 53 -2.53 8.91 14.20
CA PRO A 53 -3.26 10.16 14.45
C PRO A 53 -4.69 10.12 13.92
N LEU A 54 -4.88 9.50 12.75
CA LEU A 54 -6.19 9.34 12.16
C LEU A 54 -7.10 8.45 13.03
N VAL A 55 -6.54 7.37 13.58
CA VAL A 55 -7.25 6.48 14.52
C VAL A 55 -7.60 7.24 15.80
N VAL A 56 -6.67 8.04 16.35
CA VAL A 56 -6.94 8.87 17.54
C VAL A 56 -8.08 9.85 17.27
N ALA A 57 -8.04 10.57 16.14
CA ALA A 57 -9.08 11.50 15.74
C ALA A 57 -10.45 10.80 15.54
N ALA A 58 -10.46 9.64 14.88
CA ALA A 58 -11.68 8.88 14.65
C ALA A 58 -12.30 8.31 15.94
N LEU A 59 -11.47 8.03 16.95
CA LEU A 59 -11.91 7.50 18.24
C LEU A 59 -12.25 8.60 19.26
N ALA A 60 -12.11 9.88 18.95
CA ALA A 60 -12.31 10.98 19.88
C ALA A 60 -13.73 10.96 20.49
N GLY A 61 -14.77 10.68 19.67
CA GLY A 61 -16.17 10.57 20.10
C GLY A 61 -16.57 9.20 20.64
N VAL A 62 -15.67 8.21 20.68
CA VAL A 62 -15.97 6.85 21.10
C VAL A 62 -15.61 6.63 22.58
N PRO A 63 -16.52 6.05 23.40
CA PRO A 63 -16.22 5.69 24.80
C PRO A 63 -14.96 4.82 24.88
N VAL A 64 -14.12 5.09 25.90
CA VAL A 64 -12.78 4.47 26.05
C VAL A 64 -12.84 2.94 26.04
N GLU A 65 -13.88 2.38 26.70
CA GLU A 65 -14.08 0.93 26.82
C GLU A 65 -14.39 0.26 25.46
N ARG A 66 -14.92 1.03 24.51
CA ARG A 66 -15.32 0.53 23.18
C ARG A 66 -14.24 0.71 22.12
N ARG A 67 -13.28 1.63 22.33
CA ARG A 67 -12.20 1.94 21.36
C ARG A 67 -11.46 0.72 20.86
N PRO A 68 -11.01 -0.24 21.70
CA PRO A 68 -10.30 -1.42 21.21
C PRO A 68 -11.16 -2.29 20.28
N ARG A 69 -12.46 -2.41 20.59
CA ARG A 69 -13.39 -3.18 19.74
C ARG A 69 -13.62 -2.52 18.38
N VAL A 70 -13.70 -1.18 18.35
CA VAL A 70 -13.81 -0.42 17.10
C VAL A 70 -12.56 -0.62 16.26
N VAL A 71 -11.36 -0.45 16.83
CA VAL A 71 -10.10 -0.67 16.12
C VAL A 71 -10.00 -2.09 15.56
N LEU A 72 -10.30 -3.11 16.36
CA LEU A 72 -10.27 -4.51 15.92
C LEU A 72 -11.25 -4.75 14.77
N ARG A 73 -12.46 -4.22 14.87
CA ARG A 73 -13.47 -4.33 13.80
C ARG A 73 -13.00 -3.70 12.50
N GLU A 74 -12.47 -2.48 12.57
CA GLU A 74 -12.00 -1.76 11.38
C GLU A 74 -10.77 -2.45 10.75
N CYS A 75 -9.83 -2.94 11.56
CA CYS A 75 -8.70 -3.73 11.09
C CYS A 75 -9.17 -5.05 10.45
N LEU A 76 -10.19 -5.70 11.00
CA LEU A 76 -10.76 -6.90 10.41
C LEU A 76 -11.42 -6.60 9.05
N PHE A 77 -12.17 -5.51 8.94
CA PHE A 77 -12.75 -5.10 7.66
C PHE A 77 -11.66 -4.78 6.62
N ALA A 78 -10.62 -4.03 7.01
CA ALA A 78 -9.49 -3.76 6.15
C ALA A 78 -8.81 -5.06 5.68
N PHE A 79 -8.59 -6.01 6.59
CA PHE A 79 -8.02 -7.31 6.28
C PHE A 79 -8.87 -8.09 5.28
N VAL A 80 -10.19 -8.17 5.50
CA VAL A 80 -11.12 -8.85 4.59
C VAL A 80 -11.11 -8.20 3.21
N ILE A 81 -11.10 -6.87 3.14
CA ILE A 81 -11.03 -6.14 1.87
C ILE A 81 -9.71 -6.44 1.15
N LEU A 82 -8.58 -6.35 1.85
CA LEU A 82 -7.27 -6.65 1.26
C LEU A 82 -7.17 -8.10 0.78
N MET A 83 -7.71 -9.06 1.54
CA MET A 83 -7.79 -10.46 1.13
C MET A 83 -8.67 -10.66 -0.11
N ALA A 84 -9.83 -10.00 -0.16
CA ALA A 84 -10.71 -10.07 -1.33
C ALA A 84 -10.03 -9.49 -2.59
N PHE A 85 -9.31 -8.37 -2.44
CA PHE A 85 -8.55 -7.77 -3.55
C PHE A 85 -7.30 -8.59 -3.91
N MET A 86 -6.67 -9.25 -2.97
CA MET A 86 -5.58 -10.20 -3.25
C MET A 86 -6.08 -11.39 -4.08
N ALA A 87 -7.25 -11.93 -3.73
CA ALA A 87 -7.80 -13.12 -4.39
C ALA A 87 -8.41 -12.83 -5.77
N GLY A 88 -9.10 -11.70 -5.94
CA GLY A 88 -9.88 -11.41 -7.13
C GLY A 88 -9.93 -9.95 -7.58
N GLY A 89 -9.17 -9.06 -6.92
CA GLY A 89 -9.24 -7.62 -7.15
C GLY A 89 -8.96 -7.22 -8.59
N ARG A 90 -8.00 -7.86 -9.25
CA ARG A 90 -7.69 -7.59 -10.66
C ARG A 90 -8.89 -7.87 -11.58
N THR A 91 -9.53 -9.01 -11.40
CA THR A 91 -10.74 -9.39 -12.16
C THR A 91 -11.90 -8.44 -11.86
N PHE A 92 -12.09 -8.09 -10.59
CA PHE A 92 -13.11 -7.14 -10.16
C PHE A 92 -12.91 -5.74 -10.75
N MET A 93 -11.67 -5.21 -10.70
CA MET A 93 -11.31 -3.93 -11.30
C MET A 93 -11.52 -3.92 -12.81
N GLN A 94 -11.15 -5.00 -13.51
CA GLN A 94 -11.38 -5.16 -14.94
C GLN A 94 -12.87 -5.21 -15.28
N TRP A 95 -13.65 -5.93 -14.49
CA TRP A 95 -15.12 -6.01 -14.69
C TRP A 95 -15.80 -4.67 -14.51
N LEU A 96 -15.36 -3.86 -13.56
CA LEU A 96 -15.83 -2.49 -13.34
C LEU A 96 -15.19 -1.46 -14.28
N GLN A 97 -14.24 -1.86 -15.13
CA GLN A 97 -13.43 -0.97 -15.96
C GLN A 97 -12.71 0.13 -15.15
N LEU A 98 -12.39 -0.15 -13.90
CA LEU A 98 -11.66 0.75 -13.04
C LEU A 98 -10.15 0.57 -13.24
N SER A 99 -9.44 1.69 -13.37
CA SER A 99 -7.98 1.68 -13.41
C SER A 99 -7.38 1.92 -12.00
N ASP A 100 -6.16 1.44 -11.81
CA ASP A 100 -5.37 1.75 -10.60
C ASP A 100 -5.19 3.27 -10.43
N VAL A 101 -5.15 4.01 -11.55
CA VAL A 101 -5.08 5.48 -11.59
C VAL A 101 -6.34 6.09 -10.99
N SER A 102 -7.52 5.62 -11.40
CA SER A 102 -8.80 6.11 -10.87
C SER A 102 -8.93 5.85 -9.38
N LEU A 103 -8.50 4.66 -8.93
CA LEU A 103 -8.49 4.29 -7.51
C LEU A 103 -7.55 5.19 -6.69
N SER A 104 -6.35 5.47 -7.23
CA SER A 104 -5.37 6.36 -6.59
C SER A 104 -5.89 7.79 -6.46
N ILE A 105 -6.49 8.33 -7.53
CA ILE A 105 -7.07 9.68 -7.52
C ILE A 105 -8.24 9.75 -6.53
N ALA A 106 -9.17 8.81 -6.58
CA ALA A 106 -10.32 8.78 -5.67
C ALA A 106 -9.89 8.67 -4.21
N GLY A 107 -8.95 7.78 -3.91
CA GLY A 107 -8.36 7.64 -2.56
C GLY A 107 -7.66 8.91 -2.10
N GLY A 108 -6.90 9.57 -2.97
CA GLY A 108 -6.25 10.85 -2.70
C GLY A 108 -7.25 11.96 -2.37
N ILE A 109 -8.37 12.05 -3.12
CA ILE A 109 -9.43 13.03 -2.85
C ILE A 109 -10.05 12.79 -1.47
N ILE A 110 -10.41 11.56 -1.14
CA ILE A 110 -11.01 11.22 0.16
C ILE A 110 -10.03 11.53 1.29
N LEU A 111 -8.77 11.11 1.15
CA LEU A 111 -7.74 11.37 2.15
C LEU A 111 -7.50 12.88 2.34
N PHE A 112 -7.53 13.68 1.26
CA PHE A 112 -7.41 15.12 1.30
C PHE A 112 -8.54 15.78 2.09
N LEU A 113 -9.79 15.36 1.85
CA LEU A 113 -10.95 15.87 2.59
C LEU A 113 -10.88 15.55 4.09
N ILE A 114 -10.39 14.35 4.45
CA ILE A 114 -10.18 13.95 5.84
C ILE A 114 -9.07 14.81 6.47
N ALA A 115 -7.94 14.96 5.77
CA ALA A 115 -6.80 15.73 6.23
C ALA A 115 -7.16 17.20 6.47
N LEU A 116 -7.96 17.81 5.59
CA LEU A 116 -8.45 19.20 5.80
C LEU A 116 -9.27 19.33 7.08
N ARG A 117 -10.12 18.36 7.41
CA ARG A 117 -10.90 18.39 8.65
C ARG A 117 -10.06 18.22 9.91
N MET A 118 -8.92 17.54 9.82
CA MET A 118 -7.94 17.43 10.92
C MET A 118 -7.21 18.78 11.14
N VAL A 119 -6.88 19.49 10.06
CA VAL A 119 -6.20 20.81 10.14
C VAL A 119 -7.16 21.90 10.61
N PHE A 120 -8.37 21.91 10.06
CA PHE A 120 -9.42 22.89 10.34
C PHE A 120 -10.55 22.25 11.17
N PRO A 121 -10.49 22.33 12.50
CA PRO A 121 -11.46 21.64 13.36
C PRO A 121 -12.88 22.13 13.08
N HIS A 122 -13.77 21.17 12.88
CA HIS A 122 -15.22 21.41 12.78
C HIS A 122 -15.90 21.06 14.10
N LYS A 123 -17.04 21.72 14.37
CA LYS A 123 -17.83 21.47 15.59
C LYS A 123 -18.28 20.02 15.73
N ASP A 124 -18.46 19.33 14.60
CA ASP A 124 -18.94 17.95 14.52
C ASP A 124 -17.79 16.93 14.44
N GLY A 125 -16.53 17.33 14.71
CA GLY A 125 -15.34 16.49 14.63
C GLY A 125 -14.85 16.24 13.20
N VAL A 126 -13.80 15.43 13.07
CA VAL A 126 -13.11 15.17 11.78
C VAL A 126 -14.02 14.48 10.77
N PHE A 127 -14.97 13.68 11.23
CA PHE A 127 -15.81 12.84 10.37
C PHE A 127 -17.28 13.28 10.30
N GLY A 128 -17.63 14.44 10.90
CA GLY A 128 -19.00 14.93 10.96
C GLY A 128 -19.86 14.16 11.97
N ASP A 129 -21.17 14.46 11.94
CA ASP A 129 -22.14 13.80 12.81
C ASP A 129 -22.37 12.35 12.28
N VAL A 130 -21.57 11.42 12.77
CA VAL A 130 -21.76 10.00 12.48
C VAL A 130 -23.02 9.56 13.23
N ARG A 131 -24.13 9.39 12.52
CA ARG A 131 -25.37 8.86 13.10
C ARG A 131 -25.07 7.51 13.75
N GLY A 132 -24.86 7.51 15.08
CA GLY A 132 -24.48 6.33 15.85
C GLY A 132 -23.18 6.43 16.65
N GLY A 133 -22.38 7.52 16.49
CA GLY A 133 -21.23 7.83 17.38
C GLY A 133 -19.97 6.99 17.17
N GLU A 134 -19.98 5.99 16.30
CA GLU A 134 -18.83 5.13 16.03
C GLU A 134 -18.48 5.09 14.54
N PRO A 135 -17.18 5.23 14.16
CA PRO A 135 -16.75 5.03 12.79
C PRO A 135 -17.08 3.60 12.36
N PHE A 136 -17.62 3.45 11.14
CA PHE A 136 -17.91 2.15 10.55
C PHE A 136 -17.38 2.14 9.11
N LEU A 137 -16.44 1.26 8.80
CA LEU A 137 -15.76 1.06 7.52
C LEU A 137 -15.00 2.29 7.01
N VAL A 138 -15.63 3.46 7.03
CA VAL A 138 -15.05 4.73 6.59
C VAL A 138 -14.94 5.64 7.82
N PRO A 139 -13.76 6.22 8.07
CA PRO A 139 -12.56 6.30 7.22
C PRO A 139 -11.42 5.38 7.63
N LEU A 140 -11.58 4.53 8.64
CA LEU A 140 -10.48 3.74 9.19
C LEU A 140 -10.15 2.52 8.32
N ALA A 141 -11.11 1.64 8.05
CA ALA A 141 -10.83 0.48 7.19
C ALA A 141 -10.49 0.94 5.77
N VAL A 142 -11.29 1.84 5.20
CA VAL A 142 -11.09 2.44 3.87
C VAL A 142 -11.26 3.95 3.98
N PRO A 143 -10.37 4.77 3.42
CA PRO A 143 -9.16 4.48 2.65
C PRO A 143 -7.87 4.39 3.47
N SER A 144 -7.94 4.45 4.82
CA SER A 144 -6.74 4.60 5.66
C SER A 144 -5.90 3.31 5.68
N ILE A 145 -6.42 2.19 6.19
CA ILE A 145 -5.67 0.94 6.29
C ILE A 145 -5.66 0.22 4.94
N ALA A 146 -6.83 -0.07 4.37
CA ALA A 146 -6.96 -0.62 3.02
C ALA A 146 -6.99 0.51 1.97
N GLY A 147 -5.92 1.28 1.91
CA GLY A 147 -5.76 2.37 0.94
C GLY A 147 -5.40 1.88 -0.46
N PRO A 148 -5.44 2.77 -1.49
CA PRO A 148 -5.14 2.41 -2.88
C PRO A 148 -3.77 1.76 -3.06
N SER A 149 -2.76 2.23 -2.33
CA SER A 149 -1.41 1.64 -2.35
C SER A 149 -1.38 0.21 -1.81
N ALA A 150 -2.10 -0.05 -0.71
CA ALA A 150 -2.20 -1.38 -0.12
C ALA A 150 -2.96 -2.33 -1.05
N LEU A 151 -4.10 -1.89 -1.61
CA LEU A 151 -4.87 -2.65 -2.59
C LEU A 151 -4.05 -2.99 -3.83
N ALA A 152 -3.35 -2.00 -4.42
CA ALA A 152 -2.50 -2.21 -5.57
C ALA A 152 -1.34 -3.18 -5.26
N THR A 153 -0.74 -3.08 -4.07
CA THR A 153 0.37 -3.95 -3.67
C THR A 153 -0.09 -5.40 -3.55
N VAL A 154 -1.19 -5.69 -2.84
CA VAL A 154 -1.67 -7.07 -2.68
C VAL A 154 -2.13 -7.68 -4.01
N MET A 155 -2.79 -6.90 -4.88
CA MET A 155 -3.15 -7.34 -6.24
C MET A 155 -1.92 -7.66 -7.08
N LEU A 156 -0.88 -6.81 -6.99
CA LEU A 156 0.36 -6.99 -7.76
C LEU A 156 1.12 -8.23 -7.30
N MET A 157 1.24 -8.45 -5.98
CA MET A 157 1.88 -9.64 -5.42
C MET A 157 1.17 -10.92 -5.90
N ALA A 158 -0.14 -10.98 -5.77
CA ALA A 158 -0.95 -12.11 -6.20
C ALA A 158 -0.90 -12.35 -7.72
N SER A 159 -0.88 -11.29 -8.53
CA SER A 159 -0.89 -11.42 -10.00
C SER A 159 0.47 -11.75 -10.60
N ARG A 160 1.57 -11.32 -9.96
CA ARG A 160 2.93 -11.63 -10.44
C ARG A 160 3.37 -13.03 -10.11
N ASP A 161 2.93 -13.56 -8.98
CA ASP A 161 3.31 -14.89 -8.51
C ASP A 161 2.14 -15.62 -7.84
N PRO A 162 1.19 -16.13 -8.65
CA PRO A 162 0.01 -16.83 -8.14
C PRO A 162 0.35 -18.14 -7.42
N ALA A 163 1.52 -18.74 -7.72
CA ALA A 163 1.94 -20.01 -7.10
C ALA A 163 2.21 -19.86 -5.60
N HIS A 164 2.53 -18.62 -5.14
CA HIS A 164 2.88 -18.35 -3.75
C HIS A 164 1.77 -17.56 -2.99
N LEU A 165 0.51 -17.68 -3.41
CA LEU A 165 -0.62 -17.03 -2.73
C LEU A 165 -0.68 -17.32 -1.23
N GLY A 166 -0.31 -18.54 -0.81
CA GLY A 166 -0.22 -18.89 0.61
C GLY A 166 0.80 -18.05 1.37
N THR A 167 1.96 -17.80 0.78
CA THR A 167 3.02 -16.96 1.35
C THR A 167 2.55 -15.50 1.45
N TRP A 168 1.88 -14.98 0.41
CA TRP A 168 1.33 -13.62 0.39
C TRP A 168 0.22 -13.43 1.42
N THR A 169 -0.67 -14.42 1.55
CA THR A 169 -1.72 -14.44 2.57
C THR A 169 -1.13 -14.43 3.98
N LEU A 170 -0.10 -15.24 4.22
CA LEU A 170 0.58 -15.28 5.52
C LEU A 170 1.30 -13.94 5.81
N ALA A 171 1.99 -13.37 4.83
CA ALA A 171 2.64 -12.07 4.95
C ALA A 171 1.64 -10.97 5.29
N LEU A 172 0.48 -10.93 4.60
CA LEU A 172 -0.59 -9.98 4.88
C LEU A 172 -1.17 -10.18 6.28
N THR A 173 -1.37 -11.42 6.70
CA THR A 173 -1.89 -11.74 8.04
C THR A 173 -0.96 -11.22 9.14
N ILE A 174 0.36 -11.46 9.00
CA ILE A 174 1.36 -10.98 9.94
C ILE A 174 1.42 -9.45 9.92
N ALA A 175 1.45 -8.83 8.74
CA ALA A 175 1.47 -7.37 8.60
C ALA A 175 0.23 -6.72 9.23
N MET A 176 -0.96 -7.30 9.02
CA MET A 176 -2.19 -6.81 9.65
C MET A 176 -2.21 -7.04 11.15
N ALA A 177 -1.64 -8.12 11.67
CA ALA A 177 -1.50 -8.34 13.11
C ALA A 177 -0.59 -7.28 13.75
N VAL A 178 0.55 -6.97 13.12
CA VAL A 178 1.45 -5.88 13.55
C VAL A 178 0.74 -4.53 13.52
N THR A 179 0.09 -4.21 12.39
CA THR A 179 -0.69 -2.98 12.23
C THR A 179 -1.76 -2.86 13.31
N THR A 180 -2.54 -3.90 13.53
CA THR A 180 -3.58 -3.93 14.57
C THR A 180 -3.00 -3.71 15.97
N ALA A 181 -1.88 -4.35 16.30
CA ALA A 181 -1.21 -4.18 17.58
C ALA A 181 -0.76 -2.72 17.81
N VAL A 182 -0.17 -2.09 16.78
CA VAL A 182 0.23 -0.67 16.83
C VAL A 182 -0.98 0.23 17.00
N LEU A 183 -2.05 0.03 16.22
CA LEU A 183 -3.25 0.86 16.28
C LEU A 183 -4.03 0.68 17.60
N LEU A 184 -3.99 -0.50 18.22
CA LEU A 184 -4.55 -0.72 19.55
C LEU A 184 -3.79 0.05 20.64
N ALA A 185 -2.54 0.42 20.42
CA ALA A 185 -1.78 1.27 21.34
C ALA A 185 -2.18 2.76 21.25
N ALA A 186 -2.88 3.21 20.20
CA ALA A 186 -3.27 4.59 19.98
C ALA A 186 -4.01 5.23 21.17
N PRO A 187 -5.00 4.60 21.82
CA PRO A 187 -5.68 5.18 22.98
C PRO A 187 -4.76 5.39 24.19
N ARG A 188 -3.76 4.51 24.39
CA ARG A 188 -2.77 4.67 25.46
C ARG A 188 -1.84 5.84 25.18
N LEU A 189 -1.45 6.01 23.94
CA LEU A 189 -0.63 7.15 23.49
C LEU A 189 -1.39 8.46 23.73
N GLN A 190 -2.67 8.50 23.39
CA GLN A 190 -3.54 9.66 23.64
C GLN A 190 -3.60 9.99 25.13
N ALA A 191 -3.80 8.99 25.99
CA ALA A 191 -3.87 9.18 27.45
C ALA A 191 -2.54 9.68 28.03
N ALA A 192 -1.41 9.26 27.49
CA ALA A 192 -0.09 9.68 27.95
C ALA A 192 0.30 11.11 27.52
N LEU A 193 -0.16 11.55 26.34
CA LEU A 193 0.20 12.85 25.77
C LEU A 193 -0.69 14.01 26.29
N GLY A 194 -1.92 13.74 26.72
CA GLY A 194 -2.91 14.74 27.13
C GLY A 194 -3.56 15.45 25.93
N GLU A 195 -4.72 16.07 26.15
CA GLU A 195 -5.57 16.64 25.09
C GLU A 195 -4.89 17.70 24.24
N ARG A 196 -4.09 18.59 24.86
CA ARG A 196 -3.41 19.69 24.10
C ARG A 196 -2.38 19.14 23.12
N ALA A 197 -1.59 18.14 23.55
CA ALA A 197 -0.58 17.51 22.70
C ALA A 197 -1.25 16.69 21.61
N VAL A 198 -2.33 15.98 21.91
CA VAL A 198 -3.10 15.22 20.92
C VAL A 198 -3.67 16.14 19.84
N ASN A 199 -4.29 17.27 20.20
CA ASN A 199 -4.84 18.22 19.24
C ASN A 199 -3.75 18.86 18.38
N ALA A 200 -2.58 19.17 18.94
CA ALA A 200 -1.44 19.67 18.18
C ALA A 200 -0.90 18.62 17.19
N PHE A 201 -0.80 17.38 17.65
CA PHE A 201 -0.36 16.23 16.85
C PHE A 201 -1.35 15.91 15.73
N GLU A 202 -2.66 15.96 16.01
CA GLU A 202 -3.73 15.78 15.03
C GLU A 202 -3.62 16.81 13.89
N ARG A 203 -3.42 18.08 14.19
CA ARG A 203 -3.24 19.13 13.18
C ARG A 203 -1.95 18.95 12.37
N LEU A 204 -0.84 18.61 13.05
CA LEU A 204 0.43 18.35 12.38
C LEU A 204 0.29 17.19 11.40
N MET A 205 -0.34 16.11 11.83
CA MET A 205 -0.55 14.94 10.97
C MET A 205 -1.60 15.20 9.89
N GLY A 206 -2.58 16.05 10.14
CA GLY A 206 -3.46 16.55 9.09
C GLY A 206 -2.70 17.23 7.95
N LEU A 207 -1.66 18.02 8.26
CA LEU A 207 -0.77 18.60 7.24
C LEU A 207 0.03 17.55 6.50
N VAL A 208 0.57 16.54 7.20
CA VAL A 208 1.29 15.42 6.56
C VAL A 208 0.37 14.61 5.64
N LEU A 209 -0.83 14.27 6.11
CA LEU A 209 -1.84 13.57 5.31
C LEU A 209 -2.29 14.40 4.10
N THR A 210 -2.38 15.72 4.24
CA THR A 210 -2.65 16.63 3.11
C THR A 210 -1.57 16.50 2.04
N ALA A 211 -0.29 16.51 2.44
CA ALA A 211 0.82 16.36 1.51
C ALA A 211 0.81 14.98 0.82
N LEU A 212 0.55 13.90 1.57
CA LEU A 212 0.42 12.55 1.01
C LEU A 212 -0.75 12.44 0.04
N ALA A 213 -1.90 13.02 0.37
CA ALA A 213 -3.07 13.04 -0.49
C ALA A 213 -2.80 13.78 -1.81
N VAL A 214 -2.12 14.93 -1.75
CA VAL A 214 -1.69 15.68 -2.93
C VAL A 214 -0.71 14.87 -3.77
N GLU A 215 0.26 14.18 -3.15
CA GLU A 215 1.20 13.31 -3.89
C GLU A 215 0.47 12.16 -4.60
N MET A 216 -0.52 11.54 -3.95
CA MET A 216 -1.36 10.51 -4.58
C MET A 216 -2.11 11.06 -5.80
N LEU A 217 -2.69 12.26 -5.69
CA LEU A 217 -3.37 12.95 -6.80
C LEU A 217 -2.41 13.25 -7.94
N LEU A 218 -1.25 13.83 -7.65
CA LEU A 218 -0.24 14.16 -8.66
C LEU A 218 0.29 12.91 -9.38
N ASN A 219 0.55 11.83 -8.66
CA ASN A 219 0.99 10.57 -9.24
C ASN A 219 -0.10 9.94 -10.12
N GLY A 220 -1.36 10.00 -9.68
CA GLY A 220 -2.50 9.57 -10.48
C GLY A 220 -2.61 10.37 -11.79
N VAL A 221 -2.55 11.70 -11.72
CA VAL A 221 -2.60 12.59 -12.89
C VAL A 221 -1.42 12.36 -13.82
N ARG A 222 -0.19 12.27 -13.31
CA ARG A 222 1.01 11.98 -14.14
C ARG A 222 0.86 10.67 -14.90
N THR A 223 0.39 9.63 -14.22
CA THR A 223 0.18 8.31 -14.84
C THR A 223 -0.91 8.38 -15.89
N PHE A 224 -2.00 9.09 -15.64
CA PHE A 224 -3.09 9.30 -16.60
C PHE A 224 -2.60 10.03 -17.87
N VAL A 225 -1.88 11.14 -17.72
CA VAL A 225 -1.32 11.90 -18.85
C VAL A 225 -0.32 11.05 -19.64
N ALA A 226 0.52 10.27 -18.97
CA ALA A 226 1.46 9.37 -19.64
C ALA A 226 0.76 8.25 -20.42
N GLN A 227 -0.45 7.84 -20.04
CA GLN A 227 -1.27 6.88 -20.79
C GLN A 227 -1.92 7.50 -22.03
N LEU A 228 -2.30 8.79 -21.97
CA LEU A 228 -2.86 9.51 -23.12
C LEU A 228 -1.83 9.84 -24.21
N ALA A 229 -0.56 9.93 -23.85
CA ALA A 229 0.54 10.28 -24.76
C ALA A 229 1.12 9.05 -25.49
N ARG A 230 0.58 7.86 -25.29
CA ARG A 230 0.94 6.60 -25.97
C ARG A 230 -0.06 6.22 -27.03
#